data_d0d3fb7d7178d212365c86bd6eb67f0b
#
_entry.id   d0d3fb7d7178d212365c86bd6eb67f0b
#
_cell.length_a   1.000
_cell.length_b   1.000
_cell.length_c   1.000
_cell.angle_alpha   90.00
_cell.angle_beta   90.00
_cell.angle_gamma   90.00
#
_symmetry.space_group_name_H-M   'P 1'
#
loop_
_entity.id
_entity.type
_entity.pdbx_description
1 polymer ?
#
loop_
_entity_poly.entity_id
_entity_poly.type
_entity_poly.pdbx_seq_one_letter_code
_entity_poly.pdbx_strand_id
1 'polypeptide(L)'
;MSSSANGLEPLIPPHEPSSDALMTVAGIAIDAIPIIGPMGTRALDHALATRDRERRLEFDRAVVAELQRQADNSLTVGDVLSSDEFLAALARGQRIAAETSSAAKRTRLAAAVASTVTDQTLSANERGGFWRYVEQYDDLHIWLLSFFSSPIEWLDAHGLSSAHERIVGGTVAEPLTAALGSDPRSTPAVRDAIEELQRDMMLGAFDLNTGRSERGQFNPQTTNRGRRFLAFLHENDPHAVETPE
;
A
#
# COMPACT_ATOMS: atom_id res chain seq x y z
N MET A 1 -47.97 26.55 40.11
CA MET A 1 -47.46 27.12 38.85
C MET A 1 -46.29 26.27 38.41
N SER A 2 -46.58 25.39 37.47
CA SER A 2 -45.64 24.38 36.92
C SER A 2 -44.67 25.01 35.95
N SER A 3 -43.43 24.69 36.05
CA SER A 3 -42.46 24.97 35.00
C SER A 3 -41.79 23.66 34.56
N SER A 4 -42.17 23.20 33.39
CA SER A 4 -41.63 22.03 32.72
C SER A 4 -40.23 22.34 32.19
N ALA A 5 -39.23 21.60 32.65
CA ALA A 5 -37.93 21.54 32.01
C ALA A 5 -37.98 20.56 30.82
N ASN A 6 -37.87 21.10 29.61
CA ASN A 6 -37.68 20.33 28.37
C ASN A 6 -36.28 19.74 28.36
N GLY A 7 -36.19 18.44 28.55
CA GLY A 7 -34.99 17.67 28.26
C GLY A 7 -34.83 17.53 26.75
N LEU A 8 -33.84 18.18 26.17
CA LEU A 8 -33.35 17.86 24.82
C LEU A 8 -32.46 16.63 24.93
N GLU A 9 -33.03 15.50 24.61
CA GLU A 9 -32.29 14.27 24.34
C GLU A 9 -31.48 14.44 23.06
N PRO A 10 -30.17 14.12 23.02
CA PRO A 10 -29.39 14.22 21.79
C PRO A 10 -29.80 13.11 20.83
N LEU A 11 -30.43 13.50 19.74
CA LEU A 11 -30.71 12.68 18.55
C LEU A 11 -29.41 12.39 17.79
N ILE A 12 -28.55 11.55 18.32
CA ILE A 12 -27.47 10.90 17.58
C ILE A 12 -27.64 9.41 17.85
N PRO A 13 -28.15 8.63 16.88
CA PRO A 13 -28.10 7.19 17.01
C PRO A 13 -26.64 6.75 17.01
N PRO A 14 -26.24 5.76 17.81
CA PRO A 14 -24.90 5.20 17.73
C PRO A 14 -24.71 4.61 16.34
N HIS A 15 -23.87 5.24 15.52
CA HIS A 15 -23.37 4.66 14.30
C HIS A 15 -22.46 3.49 14.69
N GLU A 16 -23.04 2.31 14.81
CA GLU A 16 -22.25 1.11 14.63
C GLU A 16 -21.88 0.97 13.17
N PRO A 17 -20.59 0.75 12.84
CA PRO A 17 -20.14 0.81 11.46
C PRO A 17 -20.65 -0.39 10.70
N SER A 18 -21.15 -0.13 9.57
CA SER A 18 -21.37 -0.82 8.29
C SER A 18 -20.78 -2.22 8.00
N SER A 19 -20.18 -2.93 8.97
CA SER A 19 -19.83 -4.35 8.85
C SER A 19 -21.08 -5.23 8.67
N ASP A 20 -22.18 -4.88 9.39
CA ASP A 20 -23.44 -5.62 9.26
C ASP A 20 -24.08 -5.44 7.88
N ALA A 21 -23.96 -4.29 7.26
CA ALA A 21 -24.51 -4.05 5.92
C ALA A 21 -23.74 -4.81 4.82
N LEU A 22 -22.41 -4.88 4.92
CA LEU A 22 -21.58 -5.68 4.00
C LEU A 22 -21.78 -7.18 4.21
N MET A 23 -21.88 -7.63 5.46
CA MET A 23 -22.24 -9.02 5.81
C MET A 23 -23.63 -9.39 5.29
N THR A 24 -24.60 -8.50 5.42
CA THR A 24 -25.99 -8.73 4.93
C THR A 24 -26.01 -8.83 3.40
N VAL A 25 -25.28 -7.96 2.70
CA VAL A 25 -25.21 -8.00 1.22
C VAL A 25 -24.49 -9.25 0.73
N ALA A 26 -23.38 -9.64 1.39
CA ALA A 26 -22.67 -10.89 1.07
C ALA A 26 -23.56 -12.12 1.36
N GLY A 27 -24.27 -12.13 2.49
CA GLY A 27 -25.19 -13.19 2.84
C GLY A 27 -26.33 -13.37 1.83
N ILE A 28 -26.95 -12.29 1.36
CA ILE A 28 -28.01 -12.33 0.36
C ILE A 28 -27.48 -12.84 -1.00
N ALA A 29 -26.28 -12.42 -1.41
CA ALA A 29 -25.70 -12.87 -2.66
C ALA A 29 -25.32 -14.37 -2.63
N ILE A 30 -24.91 -14.89 -1.48
CA ILE A 30 -24.49 -16.31 -1.32
C ILE A 30 -25.71 -17.24 -1.23
N ASP A 31 -26.78 -16.82 -0.55
CA ASP A 31 -28.02 -17.60 -0.50
C ASP A 31 -28.69 -17.76 -1.87
N ALA A 32 -28.38 -16.91 -2.83
CA ALA A 32 -28.83 -17.02 -4.21
C ALA A 32 -28.04 -18.04 -5.05
N ILE A 33 -26.90 -18.56 -4.53
CA ILE A 33 -26.12 -19.60 -5.20
C ILE A 33 -26.68 -20.98 -4.79
N PRO A 34 -27.21 -21.80 -5.70
CA PRO A 34 -27.91 -23.06 -5.36
C PRO A 34 -27.04 -24.10 -4.62
N ILE A 35 -25.73 -23.94 -4.59
CA ILE A 35 -24.77 -24.89 -3.99
C ILE A 35 -24.43 -24.51 -2.54
N ILE A 36 -24.68 -23.26 -2.12
CA ILE A 36 -24.33 -22.75 -0.79
C ILE A 36 -25.62 -22.29 -0.11
N GLY A 37 -26.30 -23.20 0.56
CA GLY A 37 -27.51 -22.87 1.33
C GLY A 37 -27.21 -22.18 2.67
N PRO A 38 -28.23 -21.99 3.55
CA PRO A 38 -28.11 -21.26 4.81
C PRO A 38 -27.02 -21.74 5.78
N MET A 39 -26.60 -23.00 5.69
CA MET A 39 -25.44 -23.53 6.43
C MET A 39 -24.11 -23.04 5.86
N GLY A 40 -24.02 -22.86 4.54
CA GLY A 40 -22.84 -22.32 3.86
C GLY A 40 -22.63 -20.86 4.17
N THR A 41 -23.70 -20.06 4.27
CA THR A 41 -23.65 -18.63 4.64
C THR A 41 -23.02 -18.44 6.01
N ARG A 42 -23.48 -19.17 7.03
CA ARG A 42 -22.92 -19.09 8.39
C ARG A 42 -21.46 -19.51 8.47
N ALA A 43 -21.07 -20.55 7.71
CA ALA A 43 -19.69 -21.01 7.63
C ALA A 43 -18.79 -19.96 6.98
N LEU A 44 -19.29 -19.28 5.92
CA LEU A 44 -18.58 -18.19 5.23
C LEU A 44 -18.45 -16.97 6.12
N ASP A 45 -19.53 -16.55 6.81
CA ASP A 45 -19.49 -15.43 7.75
C ASP A 45 -18.48 -15.67 8.87
N HIS A 46 -18.45 -16.89 9.42
CA HIS A 46 -17.47 -17.26 10.43
C HIS A 46 -16.04 -17.25 9.88
N ALA A 47 -15.83 -17.76 8.68
CA ALA A 47 -14.52 -17.77 8.02
C ALA A 47 -14.03 -16.35 7.73
N LEU A 48 -14.90 -15.46 7.23
CA LEU A 48 -14.59 -14.05 6.99
C LEU A 48 -14.21 -13.34 8.29
N ALA A 49 -15.04 -13.46 9.34
CA ALA A 49 -14.77 -12.82 10.63
C ALA A 49 -13.46 -13.32 11.29
N THR A 50 -13.12 -14.60 11.09
CA THR A 50 -11.86 -15.17 11.58
C THR A 50 -10.66 -14.57 10.81
N ARG A 51 -10.74 -14.54 9.48
CA ARG A 51 -9.69 -13.99 8.62
C ARG A 51 -9.45 -12.50 8.86
N ASP A 52 -10.53 -11.73 9.03
CA ASP A 52 -10.42 -10.30 9.32
C ASP A 52 -9.72 -10.06 10.66
N ARG A 53 -10.05 -10.85 11.67
CA ARG A 53 -9.41 -10.77 12.99
C ARG A 53 -7.93 -11.14 12.91
N GLU A 54 -7.58 -12.21 12.21
CA GLU A 54 -6.19 -12.63 12.01
C GLU A 54 -5.38 -11.52 11.32
N ARG A 55 -5.89 -10.96 10.21
CA ARG A 55 -5.23 -9.90 9.45
C ARG A 55 -5.05 -8.62 10.26
N ARG A 56 -6.05 -8.24 11.06
CA ARG A 56 -5.93 -7.09 11.97
C ARG A 56 -4.86 -7.31 13.03
N LEU A 57 -4.82 -8.50 13.65
CA LEU A 57 -3.79 -8.82 14.64
C LEU A 57 -2.37 -8.85 14.06
N GLU A 58 -2.22 -9.39 12.84
CA GLU A 58 -0.94 -9.33 12.12
C GLU A 58 -0.53 -7.89 11.85
N PHE A 59 -1.47 -7.07 11.36
CA PHE A 59 -1.24 -5.67 11.09
C PHE A 59 -0.86 -4.89 12.37
N ASP A 60 -1.58 -5.05 13.47
CA ASP A 60 -1.27 -4.37 14.74
C ASP A 60 0.14 -4.74 15.25
N ARG A 61 0.53 -6.01 15.12
CA ARG A 61 1.90 -6.45 15.46
C ARG A 61 2.94 -5.81 14.53
N ALA A 62 2.64 -5.72 13.24
CA ALA A 62 3.52 -5.07 12.26
C ALA A 62 3.67 -3.57 12.59
N VAL A 63 2.60 -2.86 12.96
CA VAL A 63 2.68 -1.44 13.39
C VAL A 63 3.58 -1.29 14.61
N VAL A 64 3.45 -2.16 15.62
CA VAL A 64 4.32 -2.12 16.80
C VAL A 64 5.78 -2.37 16.42
N ALA A 65 6.06 -3.35 15.56
CA ALA A 65 7.40 -3.65 15.09
C ALA A 65 8.00 -2.47 14.30
N GLU A 66 7.20 -1.82 13.46
CA GLU A 66 7.61 -0.64 12.70
C GLU A 66 7.90 0.56 13.60
N LEU A 67 7.05 0.81 14.59
CA LEU A 67 7.31 1.85 15.59
C LEU A 67 8.62 1.59 16.35
N GLN A 68 8.88 0.35 16.74
CA GLN A 68 10.14 -0.02 17.42
C GLN A 68 11.36 0.16 16.50
N ARG A 69 11.23 -0.12 15.21
CA ARG A 69 12.31 0.02 14.23
C ARG A 69 12.61 1.48 13.88
N GLN A 70 11.57 2.31 13.80
CA GLN A 70 11.67 3.70 13.34
C GLN A 70 11.85 4.70 14.47
N ALA A 71 11.30 4.42 15.66
CA ALA A 71 11.37 5.32 16.79
C ALA A 71 12.82 5.46 17.26
N ASP A 72 13.25 6.69 17.39
CA ASP A 72 14.40 7.00 18.21
C ASP A 72 14.02 6.88 19.70
N ASN A 73 15.00 6.91 20.59
CA ASN A 73 14.78 6.76 22.04
C ASN A 73 13.96 7.94 22.66
N SER A 74 13.56 8.92 21.88
CA SER A 74 12.80 10.09 22.34
C SER A 74 11.29 9.90 22.28
N LEU A 75 10.78 8.98 21.42
CA LEU A 75 9.35 8.74 21.23
C LEU A 75 8.80 7.85 22.35
N THR A 76 7.85 8.38 23.12
CA THR A 76 7.18 7.60 24.16
C THR A 76 5.83 7.03 23.70
N VAL A 77 5.36 5.97 24.36
CA VAL A 77 4.02 5.42 24.10
C VAL A 77 2.93 6.48 24.30
N GLY A 78 3.11 7.39 25.28
CA GLY A 78 2.21 8.51 25.52
C GLY A 78 2.13 9.45 24.33
N ASP A 79 3.28 9.79 23.70
CA ASP A 79 3.33 10.66 22.53
C ASP A 79 2.58 10.03 21.35
N VAL A 80 2.80 8.74 21.09
CA VAL A 80 2.13 7.99 20.02
C VAL A 80 0.61 7.98 20.23
N LEU A 81 0.15 7.62 21.43
CA LEU A 81 -1.28 7.51 21.73
C LEU A 81 -2.00 8.87 21.87
N SER A 82 -1.27 9.96 22.07
CA SER A 82 -1.84 11.32 22.07
C SER A 82 -1.93 11.95 20.68
N SER A 83 -1.37 11.31 19.64
CA SER A 83 -1.42 11.80 18.28
C SER A 83 -2.72 11.42 17.58
N ASP A 84 -3.62 12.37 17.37
CA ASP A 84 -4.86 12.19 16.61
C ASP A 84 -4.58 11.70 15.17
N GLU A 85 -3.47 12.17 14.57
CA GLU A 85 -3.07 11.75 13.23
C GLU A 85 -2.69 10.27 13.20
N PHE A 86 -1.92 9.81 14.20
CA PHE A 86 -1.58 8.40 14.33
C PHE A 86 -2.83 7.52 14.53
N LEU A 87 -3.73 7.92 15.43
CA LEU A 87 -4.95 7.15 15.70
C LEU A 87 -5.86 7.07 14.47
N ALA A 88 -5.98 8.16 13.71
CA ALA A 88 -6.73 8.17 12.45
C ALA A 88 -6.08 7.28 11.38
N ALA A 89 -4.74 7.33 11.25
CA ALA A 89 -3.98 6.47 10.34
C ALA A 89 -4.08 5.00 10.73
N LEU A 90 -3.99 4.67 12.02
CA LEU A 90 -4.14 3.32 12.54
C LEU A 90 -5.52 2.73 12.21
N ALA A 91 -6.59 3.48 12.48
CA ALA A 91 -7.96 3.06 12.17
C ALA A 91 -8.15 2.81 10.66
N ARG A 92 -7.61 3.71 9.81
CA ARG A 92 -7.65 3.54 8.35
C ARG A 92 -6.85 2.31 7.91
N GLY A 93 -5.63 2.14 8.44
CA GLY A 93 -4.77 1.00 8.14
C GLY A 93 -5.41 -0.33 8.52
N GLN A 94 -6.05 -0.43 9.70
CA GLN A 94 -6.76 -1.63 10.14
C GLN A 94 -7.89 -2.02 9.20
N ARG A 95 -8.66 -1.04 8.70
CA ARG A 95 -9.74 -1.29 7.72
C ARG A 95 -9.16 -1.88 6.43
N ILE A 96 -8.15 -1.24 5.85
CA ILE A 96 -7.55 -1.69 4.58
C ILE A 96 -6.84 -3.05 4.77
N ALA A 97 -6.17 -3.26 5.90
CA ALA A 97 -5.49 -4.51 6.22
C ALA A 97 -6.45 -5.71 6.31
N ALA A 98 -7.67 -5.50 6.82
CA ALA A 98 -8.71 -6.52 6.85
C ALA A 98 -9.19 -6.90 5.43
N GLU A 99 -9.30 -5.91 4.54
CA GLU A 99 -9.80 -6.07 3.17
C GLU A 99 -8.76 -6.67 2.21
N THR A 100 -7.44 -6.48 2.46
CA THR A 100 -6.39 -6.94 1.55
C THR A 100 -5.89 -8.35 1.83
N SER A 101 -5.70 -9.15 0.76
CA SER A 101 -5.04 -10.46 0.85
C SER A 101 -3.50 -10.35 0.85
N SER A 102 -2.92 -9.25 0.34
CA SER A 102 -1.47 -9.07 0.25
C SER A 102 -0.83 -8.83 1.63
N ALA A 103 0.08 -9.72 2.02
CA ALA A 103 0.90 -9.55 3.22
C ALA A 103 1.86 -8.35 3.07
N ALA A 104 2.46 -8.18 1.89
CA ALA A 104 3.34 -7.05 1.58
C ALA A 104 2.60 -5.71 1.73
N LYS A 105 1.37 -5.61 1.21
CA LYS A 105 0.54 -4.42 1.41
C LYS A 105 0.24 -4.14 2.89
N ARG A 106 -0.02 -5.18 3.72
CA ARG A 106 -0.21 -4.99 5.16
C ARG A 106 1.05 -4.46 5.87
N THR A 107 2.24 -4.93 5.47
CA THR A 107 3.51 -4.42 6.00
C THR A 107 3.70 -2.95 5.62
N ARG A 108 3.47 -2.57 4.37
CA ARG A 108 3.55 -1.17 3.92
C ARG A 108 2.55 -0.25 4.62
N LEU A 109 1.33 -0.74 4.86
CA LEU A 109 0.35 -0.02 5.66
C LEU A 109 0.85 0.24 7.09
N ALA A 110 1.51 -0.76 7.71
CA ALA A 110 2.08 -0.60 9.05
C ALA A 110 3.22 0.43 9.07
N ALA A 111 4.10 0.40 8.07
CA ALA A 111 5.15 1.40 7.92
C ALA A 111 4.56 2.82 7.74
N ALA A 112 3.54 2.98 6.88
CA ALA A 112 2.85 4.24 6.69
C ALA A 112 2.19 4.77 7.97
N VAL A 113 1.61 3.90 8.81
CA VAL A 113 1.07 4.30 10.13
C VAL A 113 2.19 4.78 11.05
N ALA A 114 3.28 4.03 11.16
CA ALA A 114 4.41 4.41 12.01
C ALA A 114 5.02 5.75 11.57
N SER A 115 5.16 5.97 10.25
CA SER A 115 5.70 7.22 9.67
C SER A 115 4.89 8.47 10.05
N THR A 116 3.64 8.35 10.49
CA THR A 116 2.86 9.51 10.92
C THR A 116 3.40 10.18 12.18
N VAL A 117 4.10 9.45 13.03
CA VAL A 117 4.70 9.96 14.28
C VAL A 117 6.22 10.00 14.25
N THR A 118 6.85 9.21 13.36
CA THR A 118 8.32 9.13 13.27
C THR A 118 8.91 10.03 12.21
N ASP A 119 8.21 10.27 11.08
CA ASP A 119 8.69 11.13 10.00
C ASP A 119 8.11 12.54 10.09
N GLN A 120 8.93 13.48 10.56
CA GLN A 120 8.60 14.91 10.65
C GLN A 120 8.94 15.69 9.37
N THR A 121 9.51 15.04 8.34
CA THR A 121 9.92 15.71 7.10
C THR A 121 8.76 15.97 6.16
N LEU A 122 7.68 15.17 6.28
CA LEU A 122 6.46 15.29 5.50
C LEU A 122 5.44 16.22 6.18
N SER A 123 4.86 17.12 5.42
CA SER A 123 3.70 17.90 5.90
C SER A 123 2.46 17.01 6.04
N ALA A 124 1.50 17.39 6.89
CA ALA A 124 0.23 16.68 7.05
C ALA A 124 -0.53 16.52 5.73
N ASN A 125 -0.49 17.52 4.85
CA ASN A 125 -1.12 17.45 3.53
C ASN A 125 -0.45 16.41 2.61
N GLU A 126 0.87 16.28 2.67
CA GLU A 126 1.60 15.28 1.88
C GLU A 126 1.33 13.88 2.40
N ARG A 127 1.36 13.68 3.72
CA ARG A 127 0.98 12.40 4.33
C ARG A 127 -0.43 12.00 3.95
N GLY A 128 -1.39 12.92 4.06
CA GLY A 128 -2.77 12.72 3.62
C GLY A 128 -2.89 12.35 2.13
N GLY A 129 -2.07 12.97 1.28
CA GLY A 129 -1.96 12.64 -0.13
C GLY A 129 -1.39 11.24 -0.36
N PHE A 130 -0.34 10.86 0.36
CA PHE A 130 0.29 9.55 0.24
C PHE A 130 -0.62 8.41 0.72
N TRP A 131 -1.41 8.61 1.75
CA TRP A 131 -2.39 7.63 2.19
C TRP A 131 -3.35 7.17 1.09
N ARG A 132 -3.72 8.05 0.17
CA ARG A 132 -4.55 7.69 -0.99
C ARG A 132 -3.85 6.68 -1.89
N TYR A 133 -2.53 6.86 -2.11
CA TYR A 133 -1.74 5.94 -2.95
C TYR A 133 -1.44 4.61 -2.23
N VAL A 134 -1.25 4.62 -0.92
CA VAL A 134 -1.14 3.38 -0.12
C VAL A 134 -2.39 2.51 -0.28
N GLU A 135 -3.56 3.14 -0.34
CA GLU A 135 -4.83 2.44 -0.55
C GLU A 135 -4.99 1.94 -2.00
N GLN A 136 -4.64 2.79 -2.98
CA GLN A 136 -4.84 2.55 -4.40
C GLN A 136 -3.82 1.56 -5.00
N TYR A 137 -2.53 1.74 -4.67
CA TYR A 137 -1.46 0.99 -5.30
C TYR A 137 -1.38 -0.45 -4.78
N ASP A 138 -1.14 -1.37 -5.71
CA ASP A 138 -0.84 -2.77 -5.43
C ASP A 138 0.69 -3.03 -5.40
N ASP A 139 1.05 -4.30 -5.27
CA ASP A 139 2.44 -4.72 -5.16
C ASP A 139 3.24 -4.40 -6.44
N LEU A 140 2.61 -4.47 -7.62
CA LEU A 140 3.25 -4.16 -8.90
C LEU A 140 3.63 -2.66 -9.00
N HIS A 141 2.76 -1.75 -8.54
CA HIS A 141 3.06 -0.31 -8.53
C HIS A 141 4.29 0.01 -7.67
N ILE A 142 4.35 -0.58 -6.47
CA ILE A 142 5.46 -0.34 -5.55
C ILE A 142 6.74 -0.96 -6.09
N TRP A 143 6.66 -2.16 -6.65
CA TRP A 143 7.78 -2.83 -7.29
C TRP A 143 8.35 -2.00 -8.45
N LEU A 144 7.49 -1.52 -9.36
CA LEU A 144 7.92 -0.66 -10.48
C LEU A 144 8.56 0.63 -9.98
N LEU A 145 8.00 1.25 -8.95
CA LEU A 145 8.52 2.49 -8.39
C LEU A 145 9.90 2.27 -7.75
N SER A 146 10.08 1.16 -7.03
CA SER A 146 11.36 0.74 -6.45
C SER A 146 12.39 0.42 -7.55
N PHE A 147 12.03 -0.39 -8.54
CA PHE A 147 12.89 -0.69 -9.69
C PHE A 147 13.36 0.58 -10.38
N PHE A 148 12.45 1.48 -10.73
CA PHE A 148 12.77 2.73 -11.41
C PHE A 148 13.47 3.77 -10.53
N SER A 149 13.60 3.56 -9.23
CA SER A 149 14.39 4.44 -8.36
C SER A 149 15.89 4.23 -8.56
N SER A 150 16.33 2.98 -8.77
CA SER A 150 17.73 2.59 -8.95
C SER A 150 17.82 1.29 -9.77
N PRO A 151 17.60 1.31 -11.10
CA PRO A 151 17.50 0.08 -11.89
C PRO A 151 18.73 -0.81 -11.84
N ILE A 152 19.95 -0.22 -11.85
CA ILE A 152 21.21 -0.98 -11.78
C ILE A 152 21.34 -1.66 -10.42
N GLU A 153 21.16 -0.91 -9.35
CA GLU A 153 21.25 -1.44 -7.97
C GLU A 153 20.23 -2.55 -7.75
N TRP A 154 19.02 -2.38 -8.30
CA TRP A 154 17.99 -3.40 -8.22
C TRP A 154 18.39 -4.69 -8.95
N LEU A 155 18.91 -4.58 -10.18
CA LEU A 155 19.39 -5.73 -10.97
C LEU A 155 20.55 -6.45 -10.25
N ASP A 156 21.48 -5.70 -9.69
CA ASP A 156 22.62 -6.26 -8.94
C ASP A 156 22.15 -6.99 -7.68
N ALA A 157 21.23 -6.39 -6.94
CA ALA A 157 20.64 -6.97 -5.73
C ALA A 157 19.95 -8.32 -5.98
N HIS A 158 19.38 -8.51 -7.18
CA HIS A 158 18.65 -9.71 -7.59
C HIS A 158 19.47 -10.68 -8.44
N GLY A 159 20.79 -10.51 -8.50
CA GLY A 159 21.70 -11.41 -9.23
C GLY A 159 21.60 -11.31 -10.75
N LEU A 160 21.07 -10.20 -11.26
CA LEU A 160 20.89 -9.92 -12.68
C LEU A 160 21.94 -8.93 -13.23
N SER A 161 23.09 -8.77 -12.57
CA SER A 161 24.17 -7.85 -12.96
C SER A 161 24.62 -8.06 -14.41
N SER A 162 24.66 -9.31 -14.88
CA SER A 162 25.02 -9.60 -16.28
C SER A 162 24.01 -9.04 -17.29
N ALA A 163 22.83 -8.62 -16.89
CA ALA A 163 21.86 -8.01 -17.79
C ALA A 163 22.32 -6.62 -18.22
N HIS A 164 22.76 -5.76 -17.27
CA HIS A 164 23.22 -4.41 -17.62
C HIS A 164 24.57 -4.39 -18.34
N GLU A 165 25.42 -5.42 -18.18
CA GLU A 165 26.68 -5.54 -18.90
C GLU A 165 26.51 -5.91 -20.40
N ARG A 166 25.39 -6.60 -20.72
CA ARG A 166 25.11 -7.10 -22.09
C ARG A 166 24.21 -6.20 -22.91
N ILE A 167 23.51 -5.28 -22.29
CA ILE A 167 22.57 -4.39 -22.99
C ILE A 167 23.36 -3.20 -23.56
N VAL A 168 23.65 -3.23 -24.85
CA VAL A 168 24.38 -2.20 -25.58
C VAL A 168 23.40 -1.27 -26.31
N GLY A 169 22.82 -0.33 -25.57
CA GLY A 169 21.78 0.56 -26.09
C GLY A 169 20.43 -0.14 -26.23
N GLY A 170 19.35 0.62 -26.21
CA GLY A 170 18.01 0.07 -26.28
C GLY A 170 16.97 1.05 -25.79
N THR A 171 15.94 0.54 -25.18
CA THR A 171 14.85 1.33 -24.60
C THR A 171 14.79 1.09 -23.08
N VAL A 172 13.93 1.82 -22.38
CA VAL A 172 13.67 1.58 -20.95
C VAL A 172 13.04 0.19 -20.70
N ALA A 173 12.47 -0.41 -21.75
CA ALA A 173 11.87 -1.73 -21.65
C ALA A 173 12.90 -2.87 -21.47
N GLU A 174 14.13 -2.76 -21.98
CA GLU A 174 15.11 -3.83 -21.90
C GLU A 174 15.52 -4.17 -20.45
N PRO A 175 15.96 -3.20 -19.60
CA PRO A 175 16.24 -3.50 -18.20
C PRO A 175 15.01 -4.00 -17.45
N LEU A 176 13.83 -3.47 -17.78
CA LEU A 176 12.57 -3.93 -17.17
C LEU A 176 12.21 -5.36 -17.62
N THR A 177 12.49 -5.73 -18.89
CA THR A 177 12.35 -7.10 -19.39
C THR A 177 13.27 -8.07 -18.64
N ALA A 178 14.51 -7.66 -18.38
CA ALA A 178 15.44 -8.48 -17.61
C ALA A 178 14.95 -8.73 -16.17
N ALA A 179 14.34 -7.74 -15.55
CA ALA A 179 13.81 -7.82 -14.20
C ALA A 179 12.50 -8.64 -14.10
N LEU A 180 11.60 -8.49 -15.09
CA LEU A 180 10.30 -9.18 -15.13
C LEU A 180 10.37 -10.58 -15.74
N GLY A 181 11.43 -10.89 -16.49
CA GLY A 181 11.50 -12.12 -17.32
C GLY A 181 10.54 -12.13 -18.52
N SER A 182 9.83 -11.03 -18.78
CA SER A 182 8.87 -10.88 -19.89
C SER A 182 8.88 -9.45 -20.44
N ASP A 183 8.46 -9.27 -21.70
CA ASP A 183 8.40 -7.93 -22.30
C ASP A 183 7.29 -7.08 -21.67
N PRO A 184 7.62 -5.96 -20.98
CA PRO A 184 6.63 -5.10 -20.35
C PRO A 184 5.66 -4.47 -21.34
N ARG A 185 6.07 -4.33 -22.64
CA ARG A 185 5.20 -3.79 -23.69
C ARG A 185 4.04 -4.71 -24.05
N SER A 186 4.20 -6.01 -23.82
CA SER A 186 3.17 -7.03 -24.06
C SER A 186 2.34 -7.36 -22.81
N THR A 187 2.67 -6.79 -21.65
CA THR A 187 2.00 -7.04 -20.38
C THR A 187 1.09 -5.87 -20.02
N PRO A 188 -0.24 -5.95 -20.23
CA PRO A 188 -1.15 -4.83 -20.00
C PRO A 188 -1.05 -4.27 -18.58
N ALA A 189 -1.04 -5.12 -17.55
CA ALA A 189 -0.95 -4.69 -16.15
C ALA A 189 0.28 -3.82 -15.87
N VAL A 190 1.45 -4.14 -16.46
CA VAL A 190 2.67 -3.35 -16.30
C VAL A 190 2.53 -1.99 -16.98
N ARG A 191 1.96 -1.93 -18.18
CA ARG A 191 1.74 -0.66 -18.88
C ARG A 191 0.77 0.23 -18.12
N ASP A 192 -0.36 -0.33 -17.68
CA ASP A 192 -1.39 0.39 -16.95
C ASP A 192 -0.82 0.95 -15.63
N ALA A 193 -0.06 0.14 -14.88
CA ALA A 193 0.60 0.58 -13.65
C ALA A 193 1.64 1.70 -13.91
N ILE A 194 2.44 1.62 -14.99
CA ILE A 194 3.36 2.70 -15.37
C ILE A 194 2.60 3.98 -15.71
N GLU A 195 1.52 3.89 -16.48
CA GLU A 195 0.69 5.05 -16.83
C GLU A 195 0.04 5.69 -15.60
N GLU A 196 -0.42 4.89 -14.63
CA GLU A 196 -0.96 5.39 -13.36
C GLU A 196 0.11 6.11 -12.55
N LEU A 197 1.30 5.51 -12.40
CA LEU A 197 2.41 6.11 -11.69
C LEU A 197 2.90 7.41 -12.34
N GLN A 198 2.89 7.50 -13.67
CA GLN A 198 3.20 8.73 -14.41
C GLN A 198 2.12 9.81 -14.23
N ARG A 199 0.85 9.43 -14.31
CA ARG A 199 -0.30 10.33 -14.08
C ARG A 199 -0.24 10.96 -12.68
N ASP A 200 0.14 10.16 -11.69
CA ASP A 200 0.27 10.59 -10.29
C ASP A 200 1.61 11.30 -10.01
N MET A 201 2.43 11.48 -11.03
CA MET A 201 3.78 12.11 -10.96
C MET A 201 4.73 11.37 -10.00
N MET A 202 4.55 10.07 -9.83
CA MET A 202 5.47 9.20 -9.08
C MET A 202 6.66 8.81 -9.96
N LEU A 203 6.42 8.54 -11.25
CA LEU A 203 7.43 8.38 -12.28
C LEU A 203 7.49 9.62 -13.19
N GLY A 204 8.66 9.87 -13.76
CA GLY A 204 8.85 10.85 -14.81
C GLY A 204 8.13 10.42 -16.10
N ALA A 205 7.96 11.35 -17.03
CA ALA A 205 7.40 11.01 -18.34
C ALA A 205 8.46 10.27 -19.18
N PHE A 206 8.16 9.04 -19.56
CA PHE A 206 8.94 8.25 -20.52
C PHE A 206 8.02 7.30 -21.29
N ASP A 207 8.48 6.82 -22.42
CA ASP A 207 7.84 5.78 -23.20
C ASP A 207 8.75 4.55 -23.23
N LEU A 208 8.20 3.37 -23.03
CA LEU A 208 8.92 2.10 -23.06
C LEU A 208 9.63 1.82 -24.39
N ASN A 209 9.14 2.43 -25.48
CA ASN A 209 9.69 2.26 -26.84
C ASN A 209 10.73 3.33 -27.22
N THR A 210 10.90 4.37 -26.41
CA THR A 210 11.85 5.44 -26.76
C THR A 210 13.28 4.95 -26.61
N GLY A 211 14.03 5.02 -27.73
CA GLY A 211 15.45 4.68 -27.74
C GLY A 211 16.27 5.55 -26.81
N ARG A 212 17.16 4.93 -26.06
CA ARG A 212 18.07 5.54 -25.09
C ARG A 212 19.50 5.10 -25.38
N SER A 213 20.46 5.90 -24.93
CA SER A 213 21.86 5.45 -24.89
C SER A 213 22.05 4.30 -23.93
N GLU A 214 23.15 3.58 -24.05
CA GLU A 214 23.55 2.46 -23.20
C GLU A 214 23.33 2.76 -21.69
N ARG A 215 23.79 3.92 -21.22
CA ARG A 215 23.57 4.35 -19.82
C ARG A 215 22.18 4.95 -19.58
N GLY A 216 21.63 5.62 -20.58
CA GLY A 216 20.37 6.36 -20.44
C GLY A 216 19.15 5.49 -20.17
N GLN A 217 19.18 4.22 -20.56
CA GLN A 217 18.09 3.26 -20.30
C GLN A 217 18.00 2.83 -18.83
N PHE A 218 19.10 2.97 -18.08
CA PHE A 218 19.18 2.66 -16.65
C PHE A 218 19.02 3.90 -15.76
N ASN A 219 18.78 5.09 -16.34
CA ASN A 219 18.59 6.27 -15.53
C ASN A 219 17.35 6.13 -14.66
N PRO A 220 17.41 6.55 -13.38
CA PRO A 220 16.27 6.60 -12.52
C PRO A 220 15.11 7.39 -13.13
N GLN A 221 13.92 6.81 -13.13
CA GLN A 221 12.69 7.44 -13.62
C GLN A 221 11.78 7.88 -12.48
N THR A 222 12.05 7.43 -11.24
CA THR A 222 11.28 7.82 -10.05
C THR A 222 11.53 9.28 -9.71
N THR A 223 10.45 10.05 -9.60
CA THR A 223 10.49 11.48 -9.26
C THR A 223 10.87 11.70 -7.79
N ASN A 224 11.10 12.96 -7.39
CA ASN A 224 11.24 13.31 -5.98
C ASN A 224 10.01 12.90 -5.16
N ARG A 225 8.81 13.05 -5.73
CA ARG A 225 7.57 12.63 -5.09
C ARG A 225 7.53 11.12 -4.89
N GLY A 226 7.89 10.36 -5.91
CA GLY A 226 7.95 8.90 -5.84
C GLY A 226 8.97 8.42 -4.79
N ARG A 227 10.16 9.03 -4.75
CA ARG A 227 11.16 8.69 -3.71
C ARG A 227 10.67 9.01 -2.30
N ARG A 228 10.01 10.15 -2.09
CA ARG A 228 9.41 10.49 -0.79
C ARG A 228 8.28 9.54 -0.41
N PHE A 229 7.51 9.07 -1.39
CA PHE A 229 6.49 8.07 -1.16
C PHE A 229 7.09 6.70 -0.79
N LEU A 230 8.15 6.24 -1.48
CA LEU A 230 8.88 5.04 -1.07
C LEU A 230 9.48 5.18 0.34
N ALA A 231 10.04 6.35 0.67
CA ALA A 231 10.54 6.63 2.02
C ALA A 231 9.42 6.54 3.07
N PHE A 232 8.25 7.06 2.77
CA PHE A 232 7.06 6.98 3.64
C PHE A 232 6.61 5.54 3.89
N LEU A 233 6.83 4.64 2.95
CA LEU A 233 6.55 3.21 3.06
C LEU A 233 7.73 2.40 3.61
N HIS A 234 8.89 3.02 3.83
CA HIS A 234 10.16 2.36 4.14
C HIS A 234 10.62 1.33 3.09
N GLU A 235 10.24 1.56 1.82
CA GLU A 235 10.58 0.74 0.64
C GLU A 235 11.75 1.36 -0.16
N ASN A 236 12.74 1.93 0.54
CA ASN A 236 13.90 2.53 -0.11
C ASN A 236 15.03 1.53 -0.38
N ASP A 237 14.93 0.30 0.15
CA ASP A 237 15.93 -0.73 -0.04
C ASP A 237 15.56 -1.56 -1.28
N PRO A 238 16.37 -1.51 -2.36
CA PRO A 238 16.12 -2.30 -3.56
C PRO A 238 16.21 -3.82 -3.33
N HIS A 239 16.80 -4.26 -2.20
CA HIS A 239 16.84 -5.68 -1.81
C HIS A 239 15.57 -6.18 -1.15
N ALA A 240 14.69 -5.28 -0.69
CA ALA A 240 13.50 -5.64 0.07
C ALA A 240 12.28 -5.98 -0.79
N VAL A 241 12.27 -5.57 -2.07
CA VAL A 241 11.09 -5.67 -2.94
C VAL A 241 11.27 -6.80 -3.94
N GLU A 242 10.61 -7.93 -3.68
CA GLU A 242 10.58 -9.08 -4.59
C GLU A 242 9.70 -8.80 -5.82
N THR A 243 10.05 -9.43 -6.95
CA THR A 243 9.22 -9.34 -8.16
C THR A 243 7.84 -9.93 -7.89
N PRO A 244 6.74 -9.21 -8.19
CA PRO A 244 5.39 -9.74 -8.02
C PRO A 244 5.15 -10.92 -8.97
N GLU A 245 4.47 -11.97 -8.48
CA GLU A 245 4.09 -13.16 -9.24
C GLU A 245 3.03 -12.87 -10.33
#